data_ef97b5998799353e0f66bf1305f5df15
#
_entry.id   ef97b5998799353e0f66bf1305f5df15
#
_cell.length_a   1.000
_cell.length_b   1.000
_cell.length_c   1.000
_cell.angle_alpha   90.00
_cell.angle_beta   90.00
_cell.angle_gamma   90.00
#
_symmetry.space_group_name_H-M   'P 1'
#
loop_
_entity.id
_entity.type
_entity.pdbx_description
1 polymer ?
#
loop_
_entity_poly.entity_id
_entity_poly.type
_entity_poly.pdbx_seq_one_letter_code
_entity_poly.pdbx_strand_id
1 'polypeptide(L)'
;MSESVHWHRGLSIKELGRRLLSAPMLVALLLLVGGILLARYFVLPPLVAEFTLCLLVGVGWFSKHRAVSWGYAAVALLMLGYVVVEYRTPYASLPYDTVVEMEVDVVGIPSQKEGYSVAEGRILRWREQEAWQRADDKVQLWLRTDSIGAGDRVAVWGELREQMSRYEEYDALLRSRGYVGGVSISDVNIVAMNTEVHRTLHQRAVAKLERYTTDSLSHATVEAMVAGTRHKMPKALREAYADTGLAHLLAVSGLHLGIVAMVVMALLMPLRLLHRGHRVANVVVIVAIWAFAAMSGMSASVVRAAIMLSMLQLARLTSSVSNSVNILAVTLFVMLVYRPSYLYDISFQLSALAVAGILLWGVPLIRAIGARGWVLRAVTSTVVVGVVATLWTLPVVSHTFGNLPLAGVVITPVVMLFAYVIVGAGLFAMILPGPLAMPFAVVAERCAGLQNSVVIWAAERGFTGVEYAMSSGGVAVCYALFVAITIVVWSIYRKKVVTLPKYVNQE
;
A
#
# COMPACT_ATOMS: atom_id res chain seq x y z
N MET A 1 13.99 -21.67 -40.92
CA MET A 1 15.10 -20.96 -40.26
C MET A 1 14.57 -20.47 -38.91
N SER A 2 14.94 -21.19 -37.86
CA SER A 2 14.44 -20.99 -36.50
C SER A 2 15.36 -20.04 -35.76
N GLU A 3 14.91 -18.83 -35.49
CA GLU A 3 15.55 -17.97 -34.51
C GLU A 3 15.18 -18.46 -33.10
N SER A 4 16.07 -19.23 -32.52
CA SER A 4 16.07 -19.58 -31.10
C SER A 4 16.35 -18.35 -30.26
N VAL A 5 15.30 -17.79 -29.66
CA VAL A 5 15.38 -16.73 -28.68
C VAL A 5 16.14 -17.29 -27.45
N HIS A 6 17.40 -16.91 -27.32
CA HIS A 6 18.25 -17.23 -26.19
C HIS A 6 17.74 -16.57 -24.88
N TRP A 7 16.90 -17.26 -24.14
CA TRP A 7 16.45 -16.89 -22.76
C TRP A 7 17.37 -17.45 -21.66
N HIS A 8 18.60 -17.80 -21.96
CA HIS A 8 19.56 -18.38 -21.01
C HIS A 8 20.75 -17.44 -20.73
N ARG A 9 20.49 -16.30 -20.08
CA ARG A 9 21.55 -15.67 -19.27
C ARG A 9 21.03 -15.52 -17.85
N GLY A 10 21.35 -16.48 -17.00
CA GLY A 10 21.18 -16.38 -15.56
C GLY A 10 21.83 -15.08 -15.08
N LEU A 11 21.06 -14.22 -14.42
CA LEU A 11 21.58 -13.04 -13.76
C LEU A 11 22.60 -13.47 -12.71
N SER A 12 23.88 -13.29 -13.05
CA SER A 12 25.01 -13.50 -12.14
C SER A 12 24.82 -12.59 -10.92
N ILE A 13 25.19 -13.04 -9.73
CA ILE A 13 25.13 -12.25 -8.50
C ILE A 13 26.11 -11.06 -8.52
N LYS A 14 27.10 -11.04 -9.42
CA LYS A 14 27.77 -9.80 -9.82
C LYS A 14 26.78 -8.74 -10.29
N GLU A 15 25.68 -9.15 -10.87
CA GLU A 15 24.61 -8.30 -11.38
C GLU A 15 23.67 -7.84 -10.26
N LEU A 16 23.40 -8.65 -9.23
CA LEU A 16 22.63 -8.22 -8.05
C LEU A 16 23.41 -7.17 -7.25
N GLY A 17 24.71 -7.34 -7.04
CA GLY A 17 25.54 -6.33 -6.37
C GLY A 17 25.73 -5.06 -7.19
N ARG A 18 25.93 -5.17 -8.51
CA ARG A 18 25.89 -4.00 -9.38
C ARG A 18 24.51 -3.35 -9.36
N ARG A 19 23.42 -4.10 -9.23
CA ARG A 19 22.04 -3.55 -9.15
C ARG A 19 21.75 -2.89 -7.82
N LEU A 20 22.27 -3.36 -6.70
CA LEU A 20 22.18 -2.67 -5.41
C LEU A 20 23.06 -1.41 -5.39
N LEU A 21 24.32 -1.50 -5.90
CA LEU A 21 25.22 -0.35 -6.06
C LEU A 21 24.81 0.58 -7.22
N SER A 22 24.05 0.08 -8.19
CA SER A 22 23.44 0.85 -9.27
C SER A 22 22.01 1.32 -8.96
N ALA A 23 21.58 1.26 -7.70
CA ALA A 23 20.33 1.80 -7.24
C ALA A 23 20.57 3.12 -6.47
N PRO A 24 20.91 4.23 -7.14
CA PRO A 24 21.26 5.49 -6.49
C PRO A 24 20.11 6.01 -5.63
N MET A 25 18.87 5.70 -6.00
CA MET A 25 17.68 6.08 -5.24
C MET A 25 17.53 5.33 -3.93
N LEU A 26 18.20 4.17 -3.75
CA LEU A 26 18.23 3.50 -2.45
C LEU A 26 19.01 4.32 -1.42
N VAL A 27 20.14 4.91 -1.82
CA VAL A 27 20.91 5.80 -0.96
C VAL A 27 20.11 7.08 -0.65
N ALA A 28 19.47 7.66 -1.67
CA ALA A 28 18.62 8.83 -1.50
C ALA A 28 17.44 8.55 -0.54
N LEU A 29 16.82 7.37 -0.66
CA LEU A 29 15.75 6.94 0.24
C LEU A 29 16.24 6.80 1.68
N LEU A 30 17.40 6.17 1.91
CA LEU A 30 17.95 6.01 3.26
C LEU A 30 18.29 7.34 3.91
N LEU A 31 18.83 8.29 3.15
CA LEU A 31 19.09 9.65 3.62
C LEU A 31 17.79 10.39 3.94
N LEU A 32 16.79 10.31 3.09
CA LEU A 32 15.46 10.89 3.36
C LEU A 32 14.85 10.33 4.64
N VAL A 33 14.87 9.00 4.80
CA VAL A 33 14.38 8.33 6.03
C VAL A 33 15.18 8.79 7.25
N GLY A 34 16.50 8.91 7.14
CA GLY A 34 17.33 9.47 8.20
C GLY A 34 16.90 10.88 8.60
N GLY A 35 16.61 11.75 7.64
CA GLY A 35 16.09 13.11 7.87
C GLY A 35 14.72 13.12 8.55
N ILE A 36 13.79 12.26 8.11
CA ILE A 36 12.46 12.10 8.74
C ILE A 36 12.60 11.66 10.21
N LEU A 37 13.51 10.72 10.49
CA LEU A 37 13.74 10.25 11.86
C LEU A 37 14.40 11.33 12.72
N LEU A 38 15.33 12.11 12.19
CA LEU A 38 15.99 13.22 12.90
C LEU A 38 14.99 14.32 13.27
N ALA A 39 13.99 14.58 12.44
CA ALA A 39 12.95 15.58 12.73
C ALA A 39 12.17 15.28 14.03
N ARG A 40 12.17 14.02 14.51
CA ARG A 40 11.54 13.64 15.77
C ARG A 40 12.34 14.08 17.01
N TYR A 41 13.66 14.22 16.87
CA TYR A 41 14.57 14.46 18.00
C TYR A 41 15.09 15.90 18.04
N PHE A 42 15.11 16.58 16.91
CA PHE A 42 15.66 17.93 16.79
C PHE A 42 14.57 18.86 16.28
N VAL A 43 14.37 19.98 16.97
CA VAL A 43 13.45 21.04 16.52
C VAL A 43 14.30 22.20 16.01
N LEU A 44 14.25 22.43 14.70
CA LEU A 44 14.88 23.58 14.04
C LEU A 44 13.79 24.56 13.61
N PRO A 45 14.02 25.87 13.70
CA PRO A 45 13.09 26.83 13.10
C PRO A 45 12.92 26.54 11.59
N PRO A 46 11.68 26.52 11.05
CA PRO A 46 11.41 26.16 9.65
C PRO A 46 12.26 26.93 8.64
N LEU A 47 12.36 28.26 8.82
CA LEU A 47 13.19 29.14 7.98
C LEU A 47 14.66 28.73 7.94
N VAL A 48 15.21 28.27 9.08
CA VAL A 48 16.62 27.83 9.16
C VAL A 48 16.80 26.53 8.39
N ALA A 49 15.85 25.60 8.52
CA ALA A 49 15.91 24.33 7.80
C ALA A 49 15.81 24.52 6.28
N GLU A 50 14.90 25.40 5.82
CA GLU A 50 14.73 25.74 4.40
C GLU A 50 15.94 26.44 3.82
N PHE A 51 16.43 27.48 4.53
CA PHE A 51 17.62 28.21 4.09
C PHE A 51 18.82 27.26 3.97
N THR A 52 19.00 26.38 4.96
CA THR A 52 20.08 25.38 4.94
C THR A 52 19.93 24.44 3.75
N LEU A 53 18.70 23.95 3.47
CA LEU A 53 18.43 23.11 2.30
C LEU A 53 18.76 23.83 0.99
N CYS A 54 18.30 25.06 0.81
CA CYS A 54 18.58 25.86 -0.38
C CYS A 54 20.08 26.12 -0.55
N LEU A 55 20.77 26.45 0.54
CA LEU A 55 22.22 26.70 0.55
C LEU A 55 22.98 25.43 0.12
N LEU A 56 22.66 24.28 0.69
CA LEU A 56 23.28 22.99 0.37
C LEU A 56 23.10 22.61 -1.09
N VAL A 57 21.90 22.80 -1.63
CA VAL A 57 21.61 22.54 -3.05
C VAL A 57 22.40 23.53 -3.93
N GLY A 58 22.40 24.83 -3.58
CA GLY A 58 23.11 25.85 -4.33
C GLY A 58 24.63 25.63 -4.35
N VAL A 59 25.24 25.43 -3.17
CA VAL A 59 26.69 25.20 -3.07
C VAL A 59 27.08 23.88 -3.75
N GLY A 60 26.28 22.85 -3.59
CA GLY A 60 26.50 21.55 -4.26
C GLY A 60 26.46 21.66 -5.78
N TRP A 61 25.54 22.50 -6.33
CA TRP A 61 25.42 22.74 -7.76
C TRP A 61 26.63 23.46 -8.36
N PHE A 62 27.17 24.46 -7.64
CA PHE A 62 28.32 25.22 -8.11
C PHE A 62 29.67 24.54 -7.79
N SER A 63 29.69 23.43 -7.05
CA SER A 63 30.94 22.74 -6.71
C SER A 63 31.55 22.06 -7.93
N LYS A 64 32.83 22.34 -8.20
CA LYS A 64 33.59 21.73 -9.30
C LYS A 64 34.07 20.30 -8.97
N HIS A 65 34.09 19.92 -7.70
CA HIS A 65 34.58 18.63 -7.24
C HIS A 65 33.41 17.66 -7.01
N ARG A 66 33.35 16.60 -7.81
CA ARG A 66 32.25 15.60 -7.74
C ARG A 66 32.03 15.01 -6.32
N ALA A 67 33.10 14.67 -5.62
CA ALA A 67 33.00 14.12 -4.27
C ALA A 67 32.33 15.11 -3.29
N VAL A 68 32.66 16.40 -3.40
CA VAL A 68 32.10 17.47 -2.59
C VAL A 68 30.63 17.69 -2.95
N SER A 69 30.28 17.70 -4.25
CA SER A 69 28.87 17.78 -4.69
C SER A 69 28.02 16.63 -4.15
N TRP A 70 28.54 15.41 -4.15
CA TRP A 70 27.84 14.26 -3.55
C TRP A 70 27.64 14.42 -2.04
N GLY A 71 28.61 14.97 -1.32
CA GLY A 71 28.48 15.28 0.10
C GLY A 71 27.35 16.28 0.37
N TYR A 72 27.31 17.39 -0.36
CA TYR A 72 26.22 18.38 -0.26
C TYR A 72 24.86 17.77 -0.62
N ALA A 73 24.78 16.96 -1.68
CA ALA A 73 23.55 16.28 -2.07
C ALA A 73 23.05 15.32 -0.97
N ALA A 74 23.94 14.60 -0.30
CA ALA A 74 23.58 13.72 0.79
C ALA A 74 23.00 14.47 2.00
N VAL A 75 23.63 15.57 2.40
CA VAL A 75 23.13 16.43 3.49
C VAL A 75 21.83 17.11 3.07
N ALA A 76 21.70 17.56 1.82
CA ALA A 76 20.47 18.15 1.30
C ALA A 76 19.30 17.16 1.32
N LEU A 77 19.53 15.87 1.00
CA LEU A 77 18.51 14.83 1.10
C LEU A 77 18.08 14.53 2.55
N LEU A 78 19.01 14.56 3.48
CA LEU A 78 18.71 14.51 4.92
C LEU A 78 17.85 15.70 5.35
N MET A 79 18.25 16.92 4.97
CA MET A 79 17.48 18.13 5.26
C MET A 79 16.13 18.16 4.58
N LEU A 80 16.01 17.60 3.37
CA LEU A 80 14.72 17.43 2.70
C LEU A 80 13.78 16.55 3.52
N GLY A 81 14.27 15.43 4.06
CA GLY A 81 13.48 14.56 4.94
C GLY A 81 12.98 15.30 6.19
N TYR A 82 13.82 16.15 6.77
CA TYR A 82 13.45 16.99 7.91
C TYR A 82 12.36 18.02 7.53
N VAL A 83 12.59 18.80 6.48
CA VAL A 83 11.68 19.86 6.00
C VAL A 83 10.32 19.31 5.62
N VAL A 84 10.27 18.15 4.95
CA VAL A 84 9.00 17.54 4.53
C VAL A 84 8.14 17.13 5.73
N VAL A 85 8.72 16.74 6.86
CA VAL A 85 7.95 16.45 8.09
C VAL A 85 7.27 17.73 8.59
N GLU A 86 7.97 18.83 8.64
CA GLU A 86 7.45 20.12 9.12
C GLU A 86 6.25 20.58 8.28
N TYR A 87 6.39 20.56 6.94
CA TYR A 87 5.33 21.02 6.04
C TYR A 87 4.15 20.06 5.87
N ARG A 88 4.31 18.80 6.22
CA ARG A 88 3.28 17.76 6.03
C ARG A 88 2.64 17.30 7.33
N THR A 89 3.07 17.86 8.46
CA THR A 89 2.36 17.64 9.72
C THR A 89 1.01 18.37 9.66
N PRO A 90 -0.11 17.67 9.82
CA PRO A 90 -1.41 18.31 9.74
C PRO A 90 -1.62 19.22 10.96
N TYR A 91 -2.00 20.47 10.71
CA TYR A 91 -2.45 21.42 11.72
C TYR A 91 -3.94 21.66 11.52
N ALA A 92 -4.69 21.79 12.61
CA ALA A 92 -6.09 22.15 12.56
C ALA A 92 -6.23 23.62 12.13
N SER A 93 -7.17 23.90 11.25
CA SER A 93 -7.53 25.25 10.82
C SER A 93 -8.48 25.94 11.82
N LEU A 94 -9.07 25.18 12.74
CA LEU A 94 -9.99 25.65 13.76
C LEU A 94 -9.43 25.35 15.16
N PRO A 95 -9.86 26.13 16.19
CA PRO A 95 -9.40 25.93 17.56
C PRO A 95 -9.92 24.62 18.13
N TYR A 96 -9.08 23.94 18.94
CA TYR A 96 -9.49 22.76 19.68
C TYR A 96 -10.39 23.14 20.87
N ASP A 97 -11.28 22.20 21.23
CA ASP A 97 -12.14 22.24 22.41
C ASP A 97 -13.01 23.53 22.48
N THR A 98 -13.27 24.14 21.33
CA THR A 98 -14.17 25.29 21.18
C THR A 98 -15.40 24.88 20.37
N VAL A 99 -16.58 25.22 20.86
CA VAL A 99 -17.84 24.93 20.15
C VAL A 99 -18.02 25.94 19.01
N VAL A 100 -17.99 25.43 17.80
CA VAL A 100 -18.15 26.23 16.57
C VAL A 100 -19.19 25.59 15.65
N GLU A 101 -19.79 26.38 14.79
CA GLU A 101 -20.57 25.82 13.68
C GLU A 101 -19.62 25.41 12.55
N MET A 102 -19.72 24.17 12.14
CA MET A 102 -18.88 23.63 11.08
C MET A 102 -19.69 22.89 10.03
N GLU A 103 -19.23 22.97 8.79
CA GLU A 103 -19.75 22.20 7.67
C GLU A 103 -18.79 21.07 7.35
N VAL A 104 -19.28 19.84 7.45
CA VAL A 104 -18.48 18.62 7.36
C VAL A 104 -19.01 17.71 6.26
N ASP A 105 -18.13 17.30 5.35
CA ASP A 105 -18.42 16.22 4.40
C ASP A 105 -18.06 14.87 5.02
N VAL A 106 -19.00 13.93 4.98
CA VAL A 106 -18.75 12.53 5.40
C VAL A 106 -18.13 11.77 4.24
N VAL A 107 -16.81 11.68 4.22
CA VAL A 107 -16.04 11.09 3.11
C VAL A 107 -15.98 9.57 3.21
N GLY A 108 -15.82 9.06 4.41
CA GLY A 108 -15.71 7.62 4.67
C GLY A 108 -17.08 6.94 4.81
N ILE A 109 -17.13 5.64 4.50
CA ILE A 109 -18.31 4.82 4.81
C ILE A 109 -18.33 4.58 6.32
N PRO A 110 -19.43 4.93 7.04
CA PRO A 110 -19.52 4.75 8.48
C PRO A 110 -19.32 3.28 8.88
N SER A 111 -18.42 3.05 9.84
CA SER A 111 -18.17 1.73 10.41
C SER A 111 -18.83 1.61 11.77
N GLN A 112 -19.79 0.69 11.90
CA GLN A 112 -20.56 0.48 13.13
C GLN A 112 -19.69 0.03 14.29
N LYS A 113 -19.90 0.64 15.44
CA LYS A 113 -19.35 0.25 16.75
C LYS A 113 -20.51 0.08 17.73
N GLU A 114 -20.23 -0.34 18.95
CA GLU A 114 -21.24 -0.43 19.98
C GLU A 114 -21.75 0.98 20.35
N GLY A 115 -22.97 1.33 19.91
CA GLY A 115 -23.64 2.58 20.26
C GLY A 115 -23.27 3.82 19.41
N TYR A 116 -22.39 3.70 18.42
CA TYR A 116 -22.04 4.79 17.50
C TYR A 116 -21.37 4.25 16.23
N SER A 117 -21.30 5.08 15.20
CA SER A 117 -20.51 4.76 14.00
C SER A 117 -19.29 5.67 13.88
N VAL A 118 -18.23 5.17 13.29
CA VAL A 118 -17.00 5.94 13.02
C VAL A 118 -16.85 6.12 11.52
N ALA A 119 -16.64 7.36 11.08
CA ALA A 119 -16.39 7.68 9.68
C ALA A 119 -15.22 8.65 9.53
N GLU A 120 -14.68 8.76 8.32
CA GLU A 120 -13.78 9.83 7.91
C GLU A 120 -14.62 11.02 7.49
N GLY A 121 -14.31 12.20 8.03
CA GLY A 121 -14.90 13.45 7.63
C GLY A 121 -13.89 14.48 7.18
N ARG A 122 -14.39 15.51 6.49
CA ARG A 122 -13.61 16.67 6.07
C ARG A 122 -14.37 17.93 6.42
N ILE A 123 -13.79 18.78 7.27
CA ILE A 123 -14.34 20.09 7.57
C ILE A 123 -14.02 21.01 6.40
N LEU A 124 -15.05 21.58 5.79
CA LEU A 124 -14.91 22.47 4.63
C LEU A 124 -14.80 23.94 5.04
N ARG A 125 -15.58 24.31 6.05
CA ARG A 125 -15.62 25.66 6.61
C ARG A 125 -16.19 25.61 8.02
N TRP A 126 -15.85 26.63 8.79
CA TRP A 126 -16.34 26.79 10.16
C TRP A 126 -16.56 28.27 10.50
N ARG A 127 -17.35 28.53 11.52
CA ARG A 127 -17.55 29.87 12.07
C ARG A 127 -17.77 29.83 13.57
N GLU A 128 -17.21 30.82 14.26
CA GLU A 128 -17.45 31.03 15.69
C GLU A 128 -18.57 32.07 15.91
N GLN A 129 -18.59 33.11 15.09
CA GLN A 129 -19.56 34.19 15.14
C GLN A 129 -20.28 34.41 13.79
N GLU A 130 -19.87 35.41 12.99
CA GLU A 130 -20.60 35.76 11.75
C GLU A 130 -19.91 35.28 10.48
N ALA A 131 -18.57 35.25 10.44
CA ALA A 131 -17.82 34.99 9.21
C ALA A 131 -17.41 33.53 9.06
N TRP A 132 -17.75 32.92 7.93
CA TRP A 132 -17.27 31.59 7.55
C TRP A 132 -15.79 31.63 7.16
N GLN A 133 -14.98 30.82 7.84
CA GLN A 133 -13.58 30.58 7.51
C GLN A 133 -13.46 29.27 6.73
N ARG A 134 -12.63 29.23 5.70
CA ARG A 134 -12.37 28.00 4.94
C ARG A 134 -11.44 27.07 5.73
N ALA A 135 -11.74 25.81 5.70
CA ALA A 135 -10.92 24.73 6.22
C ALA A 135 -10.79 23.63 5.16
N ASP A 136 -9.83 22.75 5.34
CA ASP A 136 -9.68 21.51 4.59
C ASP A 136 -9.14 20.42 5.52
N ASP A 137 -9.75 20.33 6.70
CA ASP A 137 -9.28 19.52 7.81
C ASP A 137 -9.89 18.13 7.76
N LYS A 138 -9.01 17.11 7.74
CA LYS A 138 -9.41 15.74 7.83
C LYS A 138 -9.65 15.36 9.28
N VAL A 139 -10.86 14.89 9.60
CA VAL A 139 -11.27 14.58 10.98
C VAL A 139 -11.87 13.19 11.09
N GLN A 140 -11.80 12.61 12.28
CA GLN A 140 -12.55 11.41 12.64
C GLN A 140 -13.94 11.84 13.13
N LEU A 141 -15.00 11.28 12.56
CA LEU A 141 -16.37 11.51 12.98
C LEU A 141 -16.85 10.38 13.87
N TRP A 142 -17.44 10.72 15.01
CA TRP A 142 -18.23 9.80 15.82
C TRP A 142 -19.70 10.13 15.64
N LEU A 143 -20.38 9.29 14.84
CA LEU A 143 -21.78 9.47 14.49
C LEU A 143 -22.63 8.70 15.49
N ARG A 144 -23.45 9.41 16.27
CA ARG A 144 -24.44 8.87 17.20
C ARG A 144 -25.85 8.97 16.62
N THR A 145 -25.95 8.85 15.30
CA THR A 145 -27.15 8.89 14.53
C THR A 145 -27.03 7.94 13.35
N ASP A 146 -28.13 7.33 12.94
CA ASP A 146 -28.20 6.45 11.78
C ASP A 146 -28.64 7.20 10.51
N SER A 147 -28.97 8.50 10.63
CA SER A 147 -29.46 9.33 9.53
C SER A 147 -28.36 9.81 8.58
N ILE A 148 -27.08 9.71 8.97
CA ILE A 148 -25.94 10.23 8.22
C ILE A 148 -25.22 9.09 7.49
N GLY A 149 -25.15 9.21 6.18
CA GLY A 149 -24.48 8.27 5.28
C GLY A 149 -23.16 8.78 4.71
N ALA A 150 -22.48 7.91 4.03
CA ALA A 150 -21.26 8.25 3.29
C ALA A 150 -21.59 9.21 2.15
N GLY A 151 -20.91 10.35 2.15
CA GLY A 151 -21.06 11.37 1.17
C GLY A 151 -22.06 12.46 1.55
N ASP A 152 -22.72 12.43 2.69
CA ASP A 152 -23.58 13.51 3.16
C ASP A 152 -22.75 14.70 3.60
N ARG A 153 -23.31 15.90 3.41
CA ARG A 153 -22.79 17.15 3.93
C ARG A 153 -23.65 17.61 5.07
N VAL A 154 -23.05 17.83 6.22
CA VAL A 154 -23.76 18.15 7.47
C VAL A 154 -23.19 19.43 8.06
N ALA A 155 -24.09 20.39 8.37
CA ALA A 155 -23.74 21.54 9.19
C ALA A 155 -24.08 21.20 10.65
N VAL A 156 -23.09 21.31 11.53
CA VAL A 156 -23.21 20.92 12.94
C VAL A 156 -22.60 21.97 13.87
N TRP A 157 -23.21 22.13 15.07
CA TRP A 157 -22.56 22.75 16.21
C TRP A 157 -21.75 21.70 16.95
N GLY A 158 -20.44 21.88 17.06
CA GLY A 158 -19.57 20.91 17.71
C GLY A 158 -18.19 21.47 18.04
N GLU A 159 -17.43 20.66 18.73
CA GLU A 159 -16.03 20.95 19.08
C GLU A 159 -15.10 19.98 18.33
N LEU A 160 -13.97 20.52 17.86
CA LEU A 160 -12.86 19.69 17.38
C LEU A 160 -12.06 19.26 18.60
N ARG A 161 -12.03 17.97 18.88
CA ARG A 161 -11.22 17.39 19.96
C ARG A 161 -9.88 16.95 19.43
N GLU A 162 -8.83 17.34 20.11
CA GLU A 162 -7.48 16.92 19.77
C GLU A 162 -7.30 15.42 19.96
N GLN A 163 -7.86 14.84 21.02
CA GLN A 163 -7.83 13.43 21.32
C GLN A 163 -8.90 12.67 20.52
N MET A 164 -8.47 11.73 19.68
CA MET A 164 -9.33 10.91 18.82
C MET A 164 -9.58 9.51 19.35
N SER A 165 -8.77 9.05 20.32
CA SER A 165 -8.87 7.72 20.91
C SER A 165 -8.45 7.75 22.38
N ARG A 166 -8.83 6.70 23.13
CA ARG A 166 -8.32 6.45 24.50
C ARG A 166 -6.88 5.95 24.52
N TYR A 167 -6.36 5.50 23.36
CA TYR A 167 -5.03 4.94 23.21
C TYR A 167 -4.15 5.92 22.46
N GLU A 168 -3.09 6.41 23.07
CA GLU A 168 -2.15 7.38 22.50
C GLU A 168 -1.48 6.88 21.21
N GLU A 169 -1.15 5.58 21.18
CA GLU A 169 -0.58 4.96 19.97
C GLU A 169 -1.53 4.99 18.77
N TYR A 170 -2.84 4.84 19.04
CA TYR A 170 -3.84 4.91 17.99
C TYR A 170 -4.09 6.36 17.52
N ASP A 171 -4.02 7.31 18.41
CA ASP A 171 -4.05 8.75 18.09
C ASP A 171 -2.85 9.12 17.21
N ALA A 172 -1.66 8.69 17.57
CA ALA A 172 -0.46 8.88 16.78
C ALA A 172 -0.62 8.27 15.36
N LEU A 173 -1.24 7.09 15.25
CA LEU A 173 -1.57 6.47 13.97
C LEU A 173 -2.56 7.32 13.16
N LEU A 174 -3.62 7.87 13.78
CA LEU A 174 -4.60 8.72 13.09
C LEU A 174 -3.96 10.02 12.62
N ARG A 175 -3.17 10.68 13.47
CA ARG A 175 -2.38 11.88 13.08
C ARG A 175 -1.44 11.56 11.93
N SER A 176 -0.78 10.39 11.95
CA SER A 176 0.05 9.93 10.84
C SER A 176 -0.74 9.75 9.54
N ARG A 177 -2.04 9.49 9.63
CA ARG A 177 -2.97 9.43 8.50
C ARG A 177 -3.57 10.77 8.11
N GLY A 178 -3.09 11.87 8.72
CA GLY A 178 -3.49 13.24 8.42
C GLY A 178 -4.77 13.70 9.09
N TYR A 179 -5.24 12.98 10.10
CA TYR A 179 -6.34 13.47 10.93
C TYR A 179 -5.82 14.54 11.88
N VAL A 180 -6.53 15.65 11.95
CA VAL A 180 -6.21 16.74 12.87
C VAL A 180 -6.91 16.58 14.22
N GLY A 181 -8.05 15.90 14.25
CA GLY A 181 -8.83 15.70 15.47
C GLY A 181 -10.08 14.88 15.21
N GLY A 182 -10.97 14.84 16.20
CA GLY A 182 -12.26 14.16 16.13
C GLY A 182 -13.43 15.08 16.42
N VAL A 183 -14.58 14.82 15.74
CA VAL A 183 -15.83 15.55 15.92
C VAL A 183 -16.96 14.57 16.22
N SER A 184 -17.78 14.87 17.25
CA SER A 184 -18.94 14.06 17.59
C SER A 184 -20.20 14.68 16.98
N ILE A 185 -20.96 13.89 16.23
CA ILE A 185 -22.21 14.29 15.59
C ILE A 185 -23.37 13.43 16.12
N SER A 186 -24.43 14.09 16.55
CA SER A 186 -25.67 13.49 17.01
C SER A 186 -26.86 14.28 16.47
N ASP A 187 -28.04 13.71 16.50
CA ASP A 187 -29.24 14.38 15.98
C ASP A 187 -29.54 15.77 16.65
N VAL A 188 -29.01 15.96 17.86
CA VAL A 188 -29.23 17.20 18.63
C VAL A 188 -28.37 18.36 18.12
N ASN A 189 -27.20 18.11 17.57
CA ASN A 189 -26.28 19.16 17.14
C ASN A 189 -26.25 19.40 15.63
N ILE A 190 -27.08 18.70 14.86
CA ILE A 190 -27.24 18.91 13.43
C ILE A 190 -28.09 20.19 13.19
N VAL A 191 -27.53 21.12 12.42
CA VAL A 191 -28.23 22.36 12.00
C VAL A 191 -28.90 22.16 10.65
N ALA A 192 -28.20 21.55 9.71
CA ALA A 192 -28.70 21.27 8.38
C ALA A 192 -27.95 20.04 7.80
N MET A 193 -28.68 19.28 6.98
CA MET A 193 -28.11 18.12 6.28
C MET A 193 -28.49 18.20 4.81
N ASN A 194 -27.51 18.01 3.94
CA ASN A 194 -27.71 17.89 2.51
C ASN A 194 -27.28 16.47 2.09
N THR A 195 -28.27 15.70 1.67
CA THR A 195 -28.08 14.30 1.21
C THR A 195 -27.78 14.18 -0.28
N GLU A 196 -27.87 15.27 -1.03
CA GLU A 196 -27.46 15.31 -2.45
C GLU A 196 -25.94 15.45 -2.56
N VAL A 197 -25.30 14.37 -2.77
CA VAL A 197 -23.94 14.25 -2.38
C VAL A 197 -23.02 13.94 -3.54
N HIS A 198 -21.83 14.48 -3.45
CA HIS A 198 -20.69 14.12 -4.29
C HIS A 198 -20.13 12.74 -3.88
N ARG A 199 -20.84 11.66 -4.25
CA ARG A 199 -20.33 10.31 -4.05
C ARG A 199 -19.00 10.15 -4.75
N THR A 200 -17.97 9.79 -4.01
CA THR A 200 -16.65 9.47 -4.55
C THR A 200 -16.73 8.26 -5.49
N LEU A 201 -15.74 8.06 -6.34
CA LEU A 201 -15.65 6.86 -7.18
C LEU A 201 -15.70 5.58 -6.35
N HIS A 202 -15.06 5.59 -5.19
CA HIS A 202 -15.09 4.50 -4.23
C HIS A 202 -16.51 4.18 -3.73
N GLN A 203 -17.25 5.18 -3.27
CA GLN A 203 -18.63 5.02 -2.80
C GLN A 203 -19.57 4.54 -3.91
N ARG A 204 -19.38 5.04 -5.15
CA ARG A 204 -20.13 4.56 -6.33
C ARG A 204 -19.83 3.09 -6.65
N ALA A 205 -18.57 2.68 -6.51
CA ALA A 205 -18.14 1.31 -6.72
C ALA A 205 -18.77 0.36 -5.71
N VAL A 206 -18.74 0.71 -4.42
CA VAL A 206 -19.39 -0.07 -3.34
C VAL A 206 -20.88 -0.17 -3.57
N ALA A 207 -21.58 0.95 -3.75
CA ALA A 207 -23.02 0.95 -4.01
C ALA A 207 -23.45 0.16 -5.25
N LYS A 208 -22.56 0.04 -6.24
CA LYS A 208 -22.82 -0.80 -7.41
C LYS A 208 -22.70 -2.29 -7.10
N LEU A 209 -21.69 -2.70 -6.35
CA LEU A 209 -21.53 -4.09 -5.91
C LEU A 209 -22.72 -4.54 -5.06
N GLU A 210 -23.20 -3.70 -4.15
CA GLU A 210 -24.36 -3.96 -3.28
C GLU A 210 -25.65 -4.34 -4.05
N ARG A 211 -25.82 -3.82 -5.27
CA ARG A 211 -27.02 -4.12 -6.11
C ARG A 211 -27.10 -5.58 -6.56
N TYR A 212 -26.01 -6.30 -6.53
CA TYR A 212 -25.93 -7.68 -7.03
C TYR A 212 -25.75 -8.71 -5.90
N THR A 213 -25.94 -8.29 -4.65
CA THR A 213 -25.77 -9.13 -3.46
C THR A 213 -26.79 -10.26 -3.44
N THR A 214 -26.32 -11.49 -3.29
CA THR A 214 -27.14 -12.69 -3.08
C THR A 214 -26.90 -13.32 -1.71
N ASP A 215 -25.67 -13.25 -1.19
CA ASP A 215 -25.28 -13.71 0.15
C ASP A 215 -24.46 -12.64 0.86
N SER A 216 -24.96 -12.18 2.01
CA SER A 216 -24.36 -11.08 2.74
C SER A 216 -22.92 -11.33 3.22
N LEU A 217 -22.61 -12.58 3.61
CA LEU A 217 -21.30 -12.94 4.13
C LEU A 217 -20.24 -12.98 3.02
N SER A 218 -20.57 -13.67 1.92
CA SER A 218 -19.69 -13.75 0.74
C SER A 218 -19.50 -12.38 0.10
N HIS A 219 -20.58 -11.58 0.05
CA HIS A 219 -20.56 -10.23 -0.48
C HIS A 219 -19.62 -9.33 0.31
N ALA A 220 -19.65 -9.37 1.65
CA ALA A 220 -18.74 -8.61 2.49
C ALA A 220 -17.25 -8.94 2.18
N THR A 221 -16.96 -10.19 1.82
CA THR A 221 -15.62 -10.60 1.38
C THR A 221 -15.28 -10.04 0.00
N VAL A 222 -16.23 -10.06 -0.96
CA VAL A 222 -16.04 -9.42 -2.28
C VAL A 222 -15.79 -7.91 -2.12
N GLU A 223 -16.61 -7.21 -1.33
CA GLU A 223 -16.40 -5.77 -1.06
C GLU A 223 -15.03 -5.49 -0.45
N ALA A 224 -14.60 -6.29 0.52
CA ALA A 224 -13.30 -6.12 1.14
C ALA A 224 -12.14 -6.29 0.13
N MET A 225 -12.24 -7.30 -0.74
CA MET A 225 -11.18 -7.63 -1.68
C MET A 225 -11.17 -6.74 -2.93
N VAL A 226 -12.33 -6.29 -3.40
CA VAL A 226 -12.44 -5.51 -4.65
C VAL A 226 -12.48 -4.01 -4.39
N ALA A 227 -13.26 -3.56 -3.40
CA ALA A 227 -13.43 -2.16 -3.06
C ALA A 227 -12.65 -1.72 -1.81
N GLY A 228 -12.06 -2.63 -1.05
CA GLY A 228 -11.28 -2.31 0.15
C GLY A 228 -12.11 -1.99 1.39
N THR A 229 -13.43 -2.19 1.36
CA THR A 229 -14.35 -1.90 2.47
C THR A 229 -14.60 -3.14 3.33
N ARG A 230 -14.42 -3.01 4.65
CA ARG A 230 -14.58 -4.12 5.60
C ARG A 230 -15.69 -3.88 6.63
N HIS A 231 -16.44 -2.80 6.48
CA HIS A 231 -17.41 -2.37 7.50
C HIS A 231 -18.55 -3.39 7.71
N LYS A 232 -18.97 -4.09 6.65
CA LYS A 232 -20.02 -5.12 6.69
C LYS A 232 -19.53 -6.50 7.09
N MET A 233 -18.22 -6.70 7.19
CA MET A 233 -17.66 -8.01 7.50
C MET A 233 -17.82 -8.32 9.00
N PRO A 234 -18.46 -9.44 9.37
CA PRO A 234 -18.63 -9.86 10.75
C PRO A 234 -17.27 -10.00 11.47
N LYS A 235 -17.24 -9.66 12.76
CA LYS A 235 -16.03 -9.74 13.60
C LYS A 235 -15.42 -11.14 13.57
N ALA A 236 -16.24 -12.18 13.74
CA ALA A 236 -15.80 -13.58 13.72
C ALA A 236 -15.08 -13.95 12.42
N LEU A 237 -15.59 -13.50 11.25
CA LEU A 237 -14.93 -13.78 9.97
C LEU A 237 -13.59 -13.03 9.87
N ARG A 238 -13.53 -11.78 10.32
CA ARG A 238 -12.26 -11.02 10.34
C ARG A 238 -11.21 -11.66 11.24
N GLU A 239 -11.63 -12.17 12.39
CA GLU A 239 -10.77 -12.92 13.33
C GLU A 239 -10.27 -14.22 12.68
N ALA A 240 -11.13 -15.01 12.04
CA ALA A 240 -10.71 -16.22 11.32
C ALA A 240 -9.64 -15.93 10.24
N TYR A 241 -9.80 -14.85 9.48
CA TYR A 241 -8.77 -14.42 8.52
C TYR A 241 -7.47 -13.94 9.21
N ALA A 242 -7.56 -13.29 10.37
CA ALA A 242 -6.39 -12.84 11.12
C ALA A 242 -5.63 -14.02 11.74
N ASP A 243 -6.35 -14.94 12.38
CA ASP A 243 -5.78 -16.10 13.07
C ASP A 243 -5.08 -17.05 12.11
N THR A 244 -5.66 -17.24 10.89
CA THR A 244 -5.03 -18.03 9.82
C THR A 244 -3.92 -17.28 9.07
N GLY A 245 -3.63 -16.02 9.42
CA GLY A 245 -2.61 -15.19 8.75
C GLY A 245 -3.02 -14.64 7.38
N LEU A 246 -4.29 -14.75 7.03
CA LEU A 246 -4.84 -14.35 5.73
C LEU A 246 -5.46 -12.95 5.73
N ALA A 247 -5.35 -12.19 6.82
CA ALA A 247 -5.89 -10.83 6.94
C ALA A 247 -5.43 -9.88 5.81
N HIS A 248 -4.25 -10.14 5.24
CA HIS A 248 -3.70 -9.39 4.12
C HIS A 248 -4.49 -9.52 2.81
N LEU A 249 -5.29 -10.58 2.64
CA LEU A 249 -6.16 -10.80 1.48
C LEU A 249 -7.42 -9.92 1.53
N LEU A 250 -7.87 -9.57 2.73
CA LEU A 250 -9.01 -8.67 2.94
C LEU A 250 -8.66 -7.20 2.66
N ALA A 251 -7.39 -6.89 2.47
CA ALA A 251 -6.94 -5.57 2.06
C ALA A 251 -6.63 -5.56 0.58
N VAL A 252 -7.08 -4.55 -0.15
CA VAL A 252 -6.63 -4.37 -1.52
C VAL A 252 -5.11 -4.20 -1.53
N SER A 253 -4.44 -5.02 -2.29
CA SER A 253 -2.98 -5.16 -2.29
C SER A 253 -2.39 -4.96 -3.68
N GLY A 254 -1.06 -4.99 -3.77
CA GLY A 254 -0.35 -4.95 -5.04
C GLY A 254 -0.71 -6.11 -5.99
N LEU A 255 -1.10 -7.27 -5.44
CA LEU A 255 -1.60 -8.39 -6.23
C LEU A 255 -2.88 -8.02 -6.98
N HIS A 256 -3.84 -7.38 -6.30
CA HIS A 256 -5.11 -6.94 -6.88
C HIS A 256 -4.88 -6.00 -8.06
N LEU A 257 -3.98 -5.01 -7.91
CA LEU A 257 -3.58 -4.14 -9.01
C LEU A 257 -2.86 -4.90 -10.13
N GLY A 258 -2.06 -5.90 -9.78
CA GLY A 258 -1.41 -6.79 -10.74
C GLY A 258 -2.44 -7.55 -11.60
N ILE A 259 -3.51 -8.07 -10.98
CA ILE A 259 -4.62 -8.73 -11.67
C ILE A 259 -5.33 -7.74 -12.61
N VAL A 260 -5.67 -6.54 -12.13
CA VAL A 260 -6.28 -5.48 -12.95
C VAL A 260 -5.40 -5.14 -14.15
N ALA A 261 -4.10 -4.92 -13.94
CA ALA A 261 -3.16 -4.62 -15.00
C ALA A 261 -3.07 -5.77 -16.02
N MET A 262 -3.10 -7.03 -15.56
CA MET A 262 -3.07 -8.22 -16.39
C MET A 262 -4.36 -8.33 -17.24
N VAL A 263 -5.53 -8.17 -16.63
CA VAL A 263 -6.83 -8.22 -17.32
C VAL A 263 -6.91 -7.13 -18.39
N VAL A 264 -6.59 -5.88 -18.02
CA VAL A 264 -6.61 -4.76 -18.98
C VAL A 264 -5.61 -5.00 -20.10
N MET A 265 -4.41 -5.49 -19.80
CA MET A 265 -3.40 -5.80 -20.81
C MET A 265 -3.83 -6.93 -21.77
N ALA A 266 -4.55 -7.94 -21.25
CA ALA A 266 -5.12 -9.01 -22.06
C ALA A 266 -6.23 -8.48 -23.00
N LEU A 267 -7.13 -7.62 -22.49
CA LEU A 267 -8.18 -6.98 -23.30
C LEU A 267 -7.59 -6.08 -24.39
N LEU A 268 -6.46 -5.43 -24.13
CA LEU A 268 -5.76 -4.55 -25.08
C LEU A 268 -4.78 -5.31 -25.98
N MET A 269 -4.73 -6.65 -25.91
CA MET A 269 -3.84 -7.44 -26.76
C MET A 269 -4.05 -7.18 -28.27
N PRO A 270 -5.29 -7.08 -28.80
CA PRO A 270 -5.51 -6.76 -30.21
C PRO A 270 -4.95 -5.38 -30.63
N LEU A 271 -5.01 -4.40 -29.72
CA LEU A 271 -4.48 -3.06 -29.98
C LEU A 271 -2.96 -3.05 -30.22
N ARG A 272 -2.26 -4.05 -29.66
CA ARG A 272 -0.79 -4.18 -29.83
C ARG A 272 -0.38 -4.58 -31.25
N LEU A 273 -1.30 -5.09 -32.05
CA LEU A 273 -1.08 -5.39 -33.48
C LEU A 273 -1.02 -4.12 -34.34
N LEU A 274 -1.52 -2.98 -33.83
CA LEU A 274 -1.51 -1.71 -34.54
C LEU A 274 -0.17 -1.00 -34.36
N HIS A 275 0.18 -0.17 -35.34
CA HIS A 275 1.37 0.69 -35.28
C HIS A 275 1.29 1.62 -34.07
N ARG A 276 2.30 1.57 -33.19
CA ARG A 276 2.34 2.25 -31.86
C ARG A 276 1.27 1.80 -30.86
N GLY A 277 0.46 0.78 -31.13
CA GLY A 277 -0.58 0.29 -30.24
C GLY A 277 -0.06 -0.16 -28.86
N HIS A 278 1.19 -0.64 -28.79
CA HIS A 278 1.85 -0.96 -27.53
C HIS A 278 2.01 0.26 -26.59
N ARG A 279 2.25 1.46 -27.15
CA ARG A 279 2.36 2.69 -26.36
C ARG A 279 1.01 3.09 -25.76
N VAL A 280 -0.03 3.05 -26.60
CA VAL A 280 -1.41 3.33 -26.18
C VAL A 280 -1.85 2.32 -25.10
N ALA A 281 -1.60 1.03 -25.31
CA ALA A 281 -1.92 0.00 -24.36
C ALA A 281 -1.26 0.25 -22.98
N ASN A 282 0.03 0.60 -22.95
CA ASN A 282 0.73 0.88 -21.69
C ASN A 282 0.16 2.12 -20.96
N VAL A 283 -0.20 3.17 -21.70
CA VAL A 283 -0.85 4.36 -21.10
C VAL A 283 -2.23 4.01 -20.55
N VAL A 284 -3.04 3.25 -21.30
CA VAL A 284 -4.37 2.82 -20.84
C VAL A 284 -4.25 1.94 -19.59
N VAL A 285 -3.25 1.07 -19.51
CA VAL A 285 -2.99 0.27 -18.30
C VAL A 285 -2.66 1.16 -17.10
N ILE A 286 -1.85 2.21 -17.28
CA ILE A 286 -1.55 3.17 -16.18
C ILE A 286 -2.84 3.85 -15.71
N VAL A 287 -3.67 4.35 -16.64
CA VAL A 287 -4.94 5.00 -16.30
C VAL A 287 -5.87 4.03 -15.56
N ALA A 288 -5.99 2.79 -16.03
CA ALA A 288 -6.82 1.76 -15.39
C ALA A 288 -6.34 1.41 -13.97
N ILE A 289 -5.03 1.32 -13.74
CA ILE A 289 -4.44 1.09 -12.43
C ILE A 289 -4.83 2.21 -11.46
N TRP A 290 -4.72 3.48 -11.86
CA TRP A 290 -5.07 4.61 -11.01
C TRP A 290 -6.58 4.76 -10.82
N ALA A 291 -7.39 4.46 -11.84
CA ALA A 291 -8.84 4.40 -11.71
C ALA A 291 -9.26 3.34 -10.68
N PHE A 292 -8.69 2.13 -10.75
CA PHE A 292 -8.95 1.09 -9.76
C PHE A 292 -8.45 1.50 -8.36
N ALA A 293 -7.28 2.12 -8.25
CA ALA A 293 -6.77 2.65 -6.98
C ALA A 293 -7.76 3.65 -6.34
N ALA A 294 -8.33 4.56 -7.14
CA ALA A 294 -9.35 5.50 -6.68
C ALA A 294 -10.65 4.80 -6.26
N MET A 295 -11.07 3.76 -7.01
CA MET A 295 -12.26 2.96 -6.69
C MET A 295 -12.08 2.09 -5.44
N SER A 296 -10.85 1.71 -5.09
CA SER A 296 -10.53 0.90 -3.90
C SER A 296 -10.08 1.73 -2.68
N GLY A 297 -10.30 3.05 -2.69
CA GLY A 297 -10.08 3.91 -1.52
C GLY A 297 -8.64 4.38 -1.29
N MET A 298 -7.73 4.30 -2.29
CA MET A 298 -6.39 4.90 -2.26
C MET A 298 -5.53 4.53 -1.03
N SER A 299 -5.63 3.30 -0.54
CA SER A 299 -4.81 2.87 0.60
C SER A 299 -3.31 2.93 0.27
N ALA A 300 -2.44 3.07 1.29
CA ALA A 300 -0.98 3.18 1.11
C ALA A 300 -0.39 2.00 0.31
N SER A 301 -0.92 0.78 0.52
CA SER A 301 -0.51 -0.41 -0.23
C SER A 301 -0.86 -0.33 -1.71
N VAL A 302 -2.07 0.16 -2.01
CA VAL A 302 -2.58 0.33 -3.38
C VAL A 302 -1.80 1.42 -4.12
N VAL A 303 -1.62 2.59 -3.49
CA VAL A 303 -0.86 3.71 -4.08
C VAL A 303 0.56 3.29 -4.42
N ARG A 304 1.25 2.58 -3.52
CA ARG A 304 2.59 2.07 -3.79
C ARG A 304 2.61 1.13 -5.00
N ALA A 305 1.69 0.17 -5.06
CA ALA A 305 1.59 -0.76 -6.18
C ALA A 305 1.27 -0.02 -7.50
N ALA A 306 0.40 0.99 -7.44
CA ALA A 306 0.07 1.82 -8.59
C ALA A 306 1.31 2.59 -9.12
N ILE A 307 2.10 3.19 -8.24
CA ILE A 307 3.35 3.87 -8.63
C ILE A 307 4.34 2.87 -9.23
N MET A 308 4.57 1.72 -8.58
CA MET A 308 5.51 0.71 -9.07
C MET A 308 5.13 0.15 -10.44
N LEU A 309 3.85 -0.20 -10.61
CA LEU A 309 3.34 -0.70 -11.89
C LEU A 309 3.38 0.38 -12.98
N SER A 310 3.08 1.63 -12.64
CA SER A 310 3.21 2.77 -13.58
C SER A 310 4.65 2.96 -14.02
N MET A 311 5.61 2.92 -13.08
CA MET A 311 7.02 2.99 -13.41
C MET A 311 7.49 1.84 -14.31
N LEU A 312 6.97 0.63 -14.07
CA LEU A 312 7.26 -0.51 -14.93
C LEU A 312 6.71 -0.31 -16.35
N GLN A 313 5.49 0.23 -16.50
CA GLN A 313 4.92 0.55 -17.82
C GLN A 313 5.71 1.66 -18.52
N LEU A 314 6.12 2.69 -17.79
CA LEU A 314 6.97 3.77 -18.33
C LEU A 314 8.34 3.25 -18.79
N ALA A 315 8.97 2.35 -18.02
CA ALA A 315 10.22 1.72 -18.42
C ALA A 315 10.07 0.91 -19.71
N ARG A 316 8.92 0.24 -19.91
CA ARG A 316 8.59 -0.45 -21.19
C ARG A 316 8.38 0.53 -22.35
N LEU A 317 7.84 1.72 -22.09
CA LEU A 317 7.66 2.76 -23.11
C LEU A 317 8.98 3.35 -23.58
N THR A 318 9.94 3.51 -22.67
CA THR A 318 11.25 4.12 -22.94
C THR A 318 12.32 3.10 -23.33
N SER A 319 11.97 1.80 -23.40
CA SER A 319 12.91 0.70 -23.64
C SER A 319 14.12 0.69 -22.68
N SER A 320 13.92 1.28 -21.49
CA SER A 320 14.98 1.43 -20.50
C SER A 320 15.11 0.16 -19.64
N VAL A 321 16.35 -0.20 -19.31
CA VAL A 321 16.62 -1.31 -18.38
C VAL A 321 16.23 -0.87 -16.98
N SER A 322 15.08 -1.35 -16.49
CA SER A 322 14.60 -1.02 -15.16
C SER A 322 15.24 -1.89 -14.09
N ASN A 323 15.89 -1.28 -13.10
CA ASN A 323 16.31 -1.97 -11.89
C ASN A 323 15.14 -1.99 -10.89
N SER A 324 14.57 -3.17 -10.61
CA SER A 324 13.41 -3.31 -9.74
C SER A 324 13.65 -2.79 -8.31
N VAL A 325 14.87 -2.89 -7.78
CA VAL A 325 15.24 -2.34 -6.47
C VAL A 325 15.22 -0.80 -6.52
N ASN A 326 15.69 -0.22 -7.62
CA ASN A 326 15.66 1.23 -7.80
C ASN A 326 14.22 1.74 -7.97
N ILE A 327 13.36 0.99 -8.67
CA ILE A 327 11.92 1.31 -8.79
C ILE A 327 11.26 1.29 -7.41
N LEU A 328 11.54 0.28 -6.58
CA LEU A 328 11.04 0.24 -5.20
C LEU A 328 11.53 1.47 -4.42
N ALA A 329 12.83 1.77 -4.48
CA ALA A 329 13.41 2.91 -3.77
C ALA A 329 12.80 4.25 -4.21
N VAL A 330 12.64 4.49 -5.52
CA VAL A 330 11.95 5.69 -6.04
C VAL A 330 10.50 5.76 -5.54
N THR A 331 9.79 4.64 -5.57
CA THR A 331 8.40 4.58 -5.12
C THR A 331 8.27 4.98 -3.65
N LEU A 332 9.09 4.37 -2.78
CA LEU A 332 9.10 4.68 -1.35
C LEU A 332 9.54 6.13 -1.09
N PHE A 333 10.54 6.62 -1.85
CA PHE A 333 11.01 8.00 -1.77
C PHE A 333 9.89 9.00 -2.08
N VAL A 334 9.20 8.82 -3.21
CA VAL A 334 8.09 9.69 -3.63
C VAL A 334 6.95 9.66 -2.61
N MET A 335 6.61 8.47 -2.10
CA MET A 335 5.57 8.34 -1.08
C MET A 335 5.93 9.04 0.22
N LEU A 336 7.19 8.95 0.68
CA LEU A 336 7.64 9.59 1.90
C LEU A 336 7.78 11.11 1.75
N VAL A 337 8.15 11.62 0.57
CA VAL A 337 8.12 13.06 0.28
C VAL A 337 6.69 13.58 0.25
N TYR A 338 5.76 12.82 -0.33
CA TYR A 338 4.34 13.19 -0.33
C TYR A 338 3.74 13.15 1.08
N ARG A 339 4.06 12.10 1.87
CA ARG A 339 3.54 11.88 3.21
C ARG A 339 4.57 11.16 4.08
N PRO A 340 5.41 11.90 4.85
CA PRO A 340 6.47 11.31 5.68
C PRO A 340 5.93 10.36 6.76
N SER A 341 4.69 10.58 7.22
CA SER A 341 4.03 9.73 8.20
C SER A 341 3.81 8.29 7.73
N TYR A 342 3.87 7.99 6.44
CA TYR A 342 3.86 6.62 5.94
C TYR A 342 5.01 5.77 6.52
N LEU A 343 6.12 6.38 6.93
CA LEU A 343 7.22 5.67 7.58
C LEU A 343 6.76 4.90 8.83
N TYR A 344 5.75 5.41 9.53
CA TYR A 344 5.17 4.83 10.75
C TYR A 344 3.90 4.00 10.47
N ASP A 345 3.39 3.99 9.25
CA ASP A 345 2.23 3.18 8.86
C ASP A 345 2.64 1.72 8.63
N ILE A 346 2.03 0.82 9.43
CA ILE A 346 2.31 -0.62 9.40
C ILE A 346 2.06 -1.21 8.01
N SER A 347 0.99 -0.79 7.33
CA SER A 347 0.69 -1.28 5.98
C SER A 347 1.76 -0.89 4.97
N PHE A 348 2.34 0.32 5.13
CA PHE A 348 3.47 0.76 4.31
C PHE A 348 4.72 -0.06 4.60
N GLN A 349 5.07 -0.26 5.89
CA GLN A 349 6.24 -1.03 6.31
C GLN A 349 6.16 -2.48 5.82
N LEU A 350 5.06 -3.19 6.13
CA LEU A 350 4.89 -4.60 5.77
C LEU A 350 5.00 -4.82 4.26
N SER A 351 4.39 -3.95 3.49
CA SER A 351 4.45 -4.15 2.05
C SER A 351 5.79 -3.70 1.43
N ALA A 352 6.47 -2.69 1.97
CA ALA A 352 7.84 -2.35 1.55
C ALA A 352 8.80 -3.52 1.83
N LEU A 353 8.71 -4.11 3.03
CA LEU A 353 9.50 -5.26 3.45
C LEU A 353 9.20 -6.51 2.62
N ALA A 354 7.92 -6.82 2.37
CA ALA A 354 7.52 -7.94 1.52
C ALA A 354 8.13 -7.82 0.12
N VAL A 355 8.00 -6.65 -0.53
CA VAL A 355 8.55 -6.44 -1.87
C VAL A 355 10.08 -6.46 -1.86
N ALA A 356 10.73 -5.89 -0.85
CA ALA A 356 12.18 -5.97 -0.68
C ALA A 356 12.64 -7.43 -0.58
N GLY A 357 12.00 -8.24 0.27
CA GLY A 357 12.29 -9.66 0.42
C GLY A 357 12.11 -10.43 -0.88
N ILE A 358 10.98 -10.22 -1.58
CA ILE A 358 10.74 -10.86 -2.88
C ILE A 358 11.83 -10.51 -3.89
N LEU A 359 12.25 -9.25 -3.96
CA LEU A 359 13.29 -8.81 -4.91
C LEU A 359 14.67 -9.34 -4.54
N LEU A 360 15.02 -9.38 -3.25
CA LEU A 360 16.34 -9.75 -2.76
C LEU A 360 16.51 -11.27 -2.65
N TRP A 361 15.48 -12.01 -2.23
CA TRP A 361 15.53 -13.46 -1.98
C TRP A 361 14.61 -14.26 -2.90
N GLY A 362 13.36 -13.81 -3.08
CA GLY A 362 12.34 -14.56 -3.83
C GLY A 362 12.70 -14.75 -5.30
N VAL A 363 12.99 -13.65 -6.00
CA VAL A 363 13.36 -13.70 -7.44
C VAL A 363 14.63 -14.52 -7.70
N PRO A 364 15.72 -14.38 -6.93
CA PRO A 364 16.88 -15.27 -7.06
C PRO A 364 16.57 -16.74 -6.80
N LEU A 365 15.75 -17.04 -5.78
CA LEU A 365 15.39 -18.40 -5.41
C LEU A 365 14.52 -19.08 -6.49
N ILE A 366 13.51 -18.39 -7.03
CA ILE A 366 12.68 -18.90 -8.14
C ILE A 366 13.55 -19.25 -9.35
N ARG A 367 14.55 -18.43 -9.65
CA ARG A 367 15.49 -18.69 -10.75
C ARG A 367 16.41 -19.87 -10.46
N ALA A 368 16.87 -20.01 -9.21
CA ALA A 368 17.75 -21.11 -8.79
C ALA A 368 17.04 -22.47 -8.86
N ILE A 369 15.73 -22.53 -8.50
CA ILE A 369 14.91 -23.73 -8.58
C ILE A 369 14.71 -24.16 -10.03
N GLY A 370 14.58 -23.21 -10.97
CA GLY A 370 14.54 -23.49 -12.40
C GLY A 370 13.39 -24.40 -12.84
N ALA A 371 12.21 -24.29 -12.20
CA ALA A 371 11.06 -25.13 -12.47
C ALA A 371 10.68 -25.12 -13.97
N ARG A 372 10.50 -26.32 -14.54
CA ARG A 372 10.14 -26.52 -15.97
C ARG A 372 8.65 -26.71 -16.13
N GLY A 373 8.08 -26.12 -17.18
CA GLY A 373 6.65 -26.11 -17.44
C GLY A 373 5.94 -24.94 -16.74
N TRP A 374 4.83 -24.50 -17.31
CA TRP A 374 4.14 -23.28 -16.85
C TRP A 374 3.44 -23.48 -15.50
N VAL A 375 2.83 -24.66 -15.28
CA VAL A 375 2.14 -24.97 -14.02
C VAL A 375 3.13 -25.02 -12.85
N LEU A 376 4.19 -25.83 -12.99
CA LEU A 376 5.18 -25.98 -11.93
C LEU A 376 5.87 -24.66 -11.62
N ARG A 377 6.15 -23.84 -12.63
CA ARG A 377 6.70 -22.50 -12.45
C ARG A 377 5.73 -21.58 -11.71
N ALA A 378 4.44 -21.60 -12.06
CA ALA A 378 3.42 -20.80 -11.38
C ALA A 378 3.30 -21.21 -9.90
N VAL A 379 3.17 -22.49 -9.61
CA VAL A 379 3.09 -23.02 -8.23
C VAL A 379 4.36 -22.66 -7.44
N THR A 380 5.54 -22.96 -7.98
CA THR A 380 6.82 -22.65 -7.32
C THR A 380 6.96 -21.15 -7.05
N SER A 381 6.61 -20.31 -8.03
CA SER A 381 6.69 -18.85 -7.84
C SER A 381 5.73 -18.38 -6.75
N THR A 382 4.49 -18.87 -6.72
CA THR A 382 3.50 -18.50 -5.71
C THR A 382 3.95 -18.90 -4.31
N VAL A 383 4.44 -20.13 -4.15
CA VAL A 383 4.94 -20.63 -2.86
C VAL A 383 6.16 -19.83 -2.40
N VAL A 384 7.16 -19.66 -3.26
CA VAL A 384 8.40 -18.93 -2.90
C VAL A 384 8.09 -17.47 -2.55
N VAL A 385 7.26 -16.80 -3.34
CA VAL A 385 6.85 -15.41 -3.06
C VAL A 385 6.11 -15.32 -1.73
N GLY A 386 5.18 -16.22 -1.46
CA GLY A 386 4.44 -16.27 -0.20
C GLY A 386 5.34 -16.49 1.01
N VAL A 387 6.20 -17.52 0.96
CA VAL A 387 7.16 -17.84 2.04
C VAL A 387 8.10 -16.68 2.32
N VAL A 388 8.72 -16.14 1.28
CA VAL A 388 9.70 -15.05 1.43
C VAL A 388 9.05 -13.75 1.92
N ALA A 389 7.87 -13.41 1.39
CA ALA A 389 7.13 -12.25 1.85
C ALA A 389 6.74 -12.37 3.33
N THR A 390 6.21 -13.54 3.74
CA THR A 390 5.88 -13.82 5.14
C THR A 390 7.13 -13.72 6.01
N LEU A 391 8.23 -14.36 5.64
CA LEU A 391 9.48 -14.35 6.41
C LEU A 391 9.99 -12.92 6.64
N TRP A 392 9.97 -12.06 5.61
CA TRP A 392 10.45 -10.69 5.72
C TRP A 392 9.52 -9.78 6.52
N THR A 393 8.23 -10.07 6.57
CA THR A 393 7.25 -9.29 7.34
C THR A 393 7.08 -9.82 8.76
N LEU A 394 7.43 -11.07 9.02
CA LEU A 394 7.22 -11.77 10.29
C LEU A 394 7.69 -11.00 11.53
N PRO A 395 8.92 -10.39 11.58
CA PRO A 395 9.37 -9.66 12.75
C PRO A 395 8.47 -8.48 13.11
N VAL A 396 8.04 -7.70 12.12
CA VAL A 396 7.13 -6.55 12.34
C VAL A 396 5.73 -7.03 12.70
N VAL A 397 5.22 -8.08 12.06
CA VAL A 397 3.90 -8.66 12.37
C VAL A 397 3.87 -9.16 13.81
N SER A 398 4.87 -9.93 14.22
CA SER A 398 4.98 -10.43 15.60
C SER A 398 5.09 -9.30 16.63
N HIS A 399 5.88 -8.27 16.34
CA HIS A 399 6.01 -7.11 17.22
C HIS A 399 4.71 -6.33 17.38
N THR A 400 3.97 -6.14 16.28
CA THR A 400 2.80 -5.27 16.27
C THR A 400 1.52 -5.99 16.70
N PHE A 401 1.34 -7.24 16.29
CA PHE A 401 0.11 -7.99 16.50
C PHE A 401 0.24 -9.10 17.55
N GLY A 402 1.46 -9.36 18.06
CA GLY A 402 1.70 -10.40 19.05
C GLY A 402 1.48 -11.83 18.54
N ASN A 403 1.41 -12.02 17.22
CA ASN A 403 1.09 -13.30 16.60
C ASN A 403 2.01 -13.62 15.42
N LEU A 404 2.42 -14.89 15.30
CA LEU A 404 3.20 -15.45 14.20
C LEU A 404 2.28 -16.28 13.30
N PRO A 405 1.78 -15.75 12.18
CA PRO A 405 0.77 -16.39 11.34
C PRO A 405 1.40 -17.46 10.41
N LEU A 406 2.00 -18.50 10.98
CA LEU A 406 2.71 -19.54 10.22
C LEU A 406 1.80 -20.39 9.35
N ALA A 407 0.56 -20.63 9.80
CA ALA A 407 -0.43 -21.39 9.04
C ALA A 407 -0.77 -20.75 7.69
N GLY A 408 -0.72 -19.42 7.61
CA GLY A 408 -0.94 -18.68 6.38
C GLY A 408 -0.02 -19.09 5.24
N VAL A 409 1.20 -19.53 5.52
CA VAL A 409 2.15 -19.98 4.48
C VAL A 409 1.60 -21.20 3.70
N VAL A 410 0.93 -22.10 4.40
CA VAL A 410 0.37 -23.35 3.80
C VAL A 410 -0.96 -23.06 3.13
N ILE A 411 -1.81 -22.25 3.72
CA ILE A 411 -3.18 -22.01 3.27
C ILE A 411 -3.21 -20.99 2.12
N THR A 412 -2.33 -19.98 2.14
CA THR A 412 -2.29 -18.91 1.14
C THR A 412 -2.30 -19.40 -0.32
N PRO A 413 -1.52 -20.41 -0.75
CA PRO A 413 -1.53 -20.85 -2.14
C PRO A 413 -2.92 -21.33 -2.62
N VAL A 414 -3.69 -22.00 -1.75
CA VAL A 414 -5.04 -22.47 -2.05
C VAL A 414 -6.02 -21.29 -2.14
N VAL A 415 -6.00 -20.43 -1.13
CA VAL A 415 -6.92 -19.29 -1.02
C VAL A 415 -6.66 -18.24 -2.11
N MET A 416 -5.40 -18.12 -2.56
CA MET A 416 -5.03 -17.24 -3.67
C MET A 416 -5.71 -17.58 -4.98
N LEU A 417 -6.02 -18.86 -5.25
CA LEU A 417 -6.74 -19.24 -6.47
C LEU A 417 -8.14 -18.63 -6.49
N PHE A 418 -8.84 -18.65 -5.35
CA PHE A 418 -10.12 -17.97 -5.21
C PHE A 418 -9.98 -16.45 -5.31
N ALA A 419 -8.94 -15.88 -4.69
CA ALA A 419 -8.68 -14.46 -4.72
C ALA A 419 -8.51 -13.90 -6.15
N TYR A 420 -7.82 -14.64 -7.03
CA TYR A 420 -7.72 -14.26 -8.45
C TYR A 420 -9.08 -14.18 -9.13
N VAL A 421 -9.96 -15.16 -8.89
CA VAL A 421 -11.30 -15.19 -9.47
C VAL A 421 -12.17 -14.08 -8.86
N ILE A 422 -12.17 -13.92 -7.54
CA ILE A 422 -12.96 -12.91 -6.84
C ILE A 422 -12.62 -11.52 -7.35
N VAL A 423 -11.33 -11.17 -7.42
CA VAL A 423 -10.89 -9.84 -7.86
C VAL A 423 -11.16 -9.64 -9.35
N GLY A 424 -10.87 -10.64 -10.18
CA GLY A 424 -11.12 -10.55 -11.62
C GLY A 424 -12.62 -10.42 -11.94
N ALA A 425 -13.45 -11.29 -11.40
CA ALA A 425 -14.89 -11.25 -11.60
C ALA A 425 -15.52 -10.01 -10.93
N GLY A 426 -15.12 -9.67 -9.71
CA GLY A 426 -15.56 -8.45 -9.02
C GLY A 426 -15.25 -7.17 -9.79
N LEU A 427 -14.08 -7.09 -10.45
CA LEU A 427 -13.74 -5.98 -11.34
C LEU A 427 -14.74 -5.88 -12.51
N PHE A 428 -15.06 -7.00 -13.18
CA PHE A 428 -16.04 -6.99 -14.26
C PHE A 428 -17.45 -6.65 -13.75
N ALA A 429 -17.86 -7.16 -12.59
CA ALA A 429 -19.12 -6.79 -11.95
C ALA A 429 -19.19 -5.28 -11.66
N MET A 430 -18.07 -4.68 -11.29
CA MET A 430 -17.96 -3.26 -10.98
C MET A 430 -17.99 -2.36 -12.22
N ILE A 431 -17.44 -2.81 -13.36
CA ILE A 431 -17.33 -2.01 -14.59
C ILE A 431 -18.56 -2.20 -15.48
N LEU A 432 -19.03 -3.42 -15.67
CA LEU A 432 -20.10 -3.74 -16.62
C LEU A 432 -21.45 -3.19 -16.17
N PRO A 433 -22.30 -2.71 -17.09
CA PRO A 433 -23.61 -2.18 -16.74
C PRO A 433 -24.67 -3.30 -16.59
N GLY A 434 -25.65 -3.06 -15.72
CA GLY A 434 -26.91 -3.82 -15.61
C GLY A 434 -26.73 -5.34 -15.55
N PRO A 435 -27.51 -6.09 -16.35
CA PRO A 435 -27.55 -7.56 -16.29
C PRO A 435 -26.23 -8.24 -16.69
N LEU A 436 -25.37 -7.56 -17.45
CA LEU A 436 -24.05 -8.09 -17.83
C LEU A 436 -23.10 -8.22 -16.63
N ALA A 437 -23.30 -7.44 -15.56
CA ALA A 437 -22.51 -7.52 -14.33
C ALA A 437 -22.90 -8.75 -13.47
N MET A 438 -24.15 -9.19 -13.52
CA MET A 438 -24.70 -10.21 -12.62
C MET A 438 -23.95 -11.56 -12.66
N PRO A 439 -23.62 -12.16 -13.82
CA PRO A 439 -22.90 -13.44 -13.81
C PRO A 439 -21.52 -13.32 -13.16
N PHE A 440 -20.85 -12.20 -13.32
CA PHE A 440 -19.56 -11.96 -12.69
C PHE A 440 -19.69 -11.75 -11.18
N ALA A 441 -20.73 -11.04 -10.72
CA ALA A 441 -21.01 -10.88 -9.29
C ALA A 441 -21.29 -12.22 -8.63
N VAL A 442 -22.13 -13.05 -9.24
CA VAL A 442 -22.43 -14.41 -8.74
C VAL A 442 -21.18 -15.27 -8.66
N VAL A 443 -20.33 -15.26 -9.69
CA VAL A 443 -19.05 -16.00 -9.68
C VAL A 443 -18.14 -15.50 -8.55
N ALA A 444 -18.02 -14.18 -8.37
CA ALA A 444 -17.21 -13.60 -7.30
C ALA A 444 -17.73 -14.02 -5.91
N GLU A 445 -19.05 -13.96 -5.67
CA GLU A 445 -19.67 -14.35 -4.39
C GLU A 445 -19.54 -15.85 -4.12
N ARG A 446 -19.75 -16.71 -5.11
CA ARG A 446 -19.57 -18.17 -4.94
C ARG A 446 -18.14 -18.52 -4.57
N CYS A 447 -17.16 -17.91 -5.25
CA CYS A 447 -15.74 -18.10 -4.92
C CYS A 447 -15.41 -17.53 -3.54
N ALA A 448 -16.00 -16.38 -3.14
CA ALA A 448 -15.81 -15.81 -1.81
C ALA A 448 -16.40 -16.73 -0.73
N GLY A 449 -17.57 -17.32 -0.95
CA GLY A 449 -18.16 -18.29 -0.04
C GLY A 449 -17.27 -19.53 0.15
N LEU A 450 -16.73 -20.09 -0.94
CA LEU A 450 -15.76 -21.20 -0.85
C LEU A 450 -14.49 -20.79 -0.12
N GLN A 451 -13.95 -19.61 -0.40
CA GLN A 451 -12.81 -19.07 0.30
C GLN A 451 -13.07 -18.92 1.79
N ASN A 452 -14.21 -18.34 2.18
CA ASN A 452 -14.61 -18.19 3.58
C ASN A 452 -14.71 -19.56 4.27
N SER A 453 -15.31 -20.56 3.60
CA SER A 453 -15.41 -21.92 4.15
C SER A 453 -14.04 -22.54 4.42
N VAL A 454 -13.07 -22.37 3.51
CA VAL A 454 -11.70 -22.85 3.70
C VAL A 454 -11.03 -22.15 4.89
N VAL A 455 -11.21 -20.83 5.01
CA VAL A 455 -10.60 -20.03 6.08
C VAL A 455 -11.20 -20.39 7.44
N ILE A 456 -12.54 -20.48 7.53
CA ILE A 456 -13.24 -20.86 8.77
C ILE A 456 -12.84 -22.27 9.18
N TRP A 457 -12.86 -23.23 8.24
CA TRP A 457 -12.44 -24.61 8.49
C TRP A 457 -11.01 -24.67 9.03
N ALA A 458 -10.10 -23.89 8.47
CA ALA A 458 -8.70 -23.84 8.91
C ALA A 458 -8.58 -23.25 10.33
N ALA A 459 -9.31 -22.17 10.62
CA ALA A 459 -9.33 -21.56 11.94
C ALA A 459 -9.87 -22.51 13.02
N GLU A 460 -11.00 -23.21 12.74
CA GLU A 460 -11.62 -24.19 13.65
C GLU A 460 -10.75 -25.42 13.90
N ARG A 461 -9.88 -25.79 12.96
CA ARG A 461 -8.92 -26.91 13.10
C ARG A 461 -7.62 -26.51 13.79
N GLY A 462 -7.51 -25.27 14.26
CA GLY A 462 -6.31 -24.78 14.93
C GLY A 462 -5.14 -24.46 13.98
N PHE A 463 -5.41 -24.31 12.68
CA PHE A 463 -4.43 -23.72 11.75
C PHE A 463 -4.34 -22.21 11.99
N THR A 464 -3.92 -21.86 13.21
CA THR A 464 -3.78 -20.48 13.69
C THR A 464 -2.31 -20.12 13.81
N GLY A 465 -2.04 -18.86 14.08
CA GLY A 465 -0.70 -18.41 14.43
C GLY A 465 -0.30 -18.82 15.84
N VAL A 466 0.99 -18.72 16.11
CA VAL A 466 1.56 -18.89 17.45
C VAL A 466 1.61 -17.53 18.12
N GLU A 467 1.03 -17.39 19.29
CA GLU A 467 1.13 -16.16 20.08
C GLU A 467 2.58 -15.93 20.51
N TYR A 468 3.20 -14.92 19.95
CA TYR A 468 4.56 -14.51 20.28
C TYR A 468 4.75 -13.03 19.95
N ALA A 469 4.95 -12.21 20.95
CA ALA A 469 5.23 -10.79 20.81
C ALA A 469 6.74 -10.54 20.81
N MET A 470 7.29 -10.21 19.66
CA MET A 470 8.72 -9.89 19.52
C MET A 470 9.03 -8.52 20.08
N SER A 471 10.11 -8.37 20.85
CA SER A 471 10.58 -7.06 21.31
C SER A 471 11.17 -6.23 20.14
N SER A 472 11.20 -4.90 20.28
CA SER A 472 11.83 -4.01 19.29
C SER A 472 13.29 -4.37 19.03
N GLY A 473 14.04 -4.79 20.06
CA GLY A 473 15.41 -5.28 19.91
C GLY A 473 15.47 -6.57 19.09
N GLY A 474 14.53 -7.49 19.30
CA GLY A 474 14.41 -8.72 18.52
C GLY A 474 14.17 -8.44 17.04
N VAL A 475 13.29 -7.48 16.72
CA VAL A 475 13.04 -7.03 15.34
C VAL A 475 14.33 -6.51 14.69
N ALA A 476 15.07 -5.64 15.39
CA ALA A 476 16.32 -5.09 14.89
C ALA A 476 17.36 -6.19 14.61
N VAL A 477 17.50 -7.16 15.52
CA VAL A 477 18.41 -8.32 15.34
C VAL A 477 17.99 -9.15 14.13
N CYS A 478 16.71 -9.45 13.94
CA CYS A 478 16.23 -10.21 12.78
C CYS A 478 16.58 -9.52 11.46
N TYR A 479 16.34 -8.20 11.34
CA TYR A 479 16.70 -7.50 10.10
C TYR A 479 18.21 -7.36 9.91
N ALA A 480 18.99 -7.17 10.97
CA ALA A 480 20.44 -7.21 10.89
C ALA A 480 20.93 -8.57 10.35
N LEU A 481 20.34 -9.68 10.81
CA LEU A 481 20.62 -11.01 10.28
C LEU A 481 20.18 -11.17 8.81
N PHE A 482 19.01 -10.67 8.42
CA PHE A 482 18.56 -10.74 7.03
C PHE A 482 19.51 -9.99 6.09
N VAL A 483 19.97 -8.81 6.50
CA VAL A 483 20.97 -8.04 5.77
C VAL A 483 22.29 -8.79 5.72
N ALA A 484 22.78 -9.33 6.83
CA ALA A 484 24.01 -10.10 6.89
C ALA A 484 23.96 -11.35 5.99
N ILE A 485 22.85 -12.13 6.05
CA ILE A 485 22.63 -13.29 5.18
C ILE A 485 22.65 -12.86 3.71
N THR A 486 21.97 -11.76 3.38
CA THR A 486 21.95 -11.24 2.00
C THR A 486 23.37 -10.91 1.52
N ILE A 487 24.17 -10.24 2.35
CA ILE A 487 25.56 -9.89 2.04
C ILE A 487 26.44 -11.15 1.92
N VAL A 488 26.31 -12.10 2.83
CA VAL A 488 27.09 -13.35 2.84
C VAL A 488 26.75 -14.20 1.62
N VAL A 489 25.47 -14.47 1.37
CA VAL A 489 25.02 -15.22 0.19
C VAL A 489 25.54 -14.54 -1.07
N TRP A 490 25.43 -13.22 -1.15
CA TRP A 490 25.94 -12.45 -2.26
C TRP A 490 27.48 -12.55 -2.42
N SER A 491 28.24 -12.50 -1.32
CA SER A 491 29.70 -12.58 -1.34
C SER A 491 30.22 -13.99 -1.77
N ILE A 492 29.55 -15.06 -1.29
CA ILE A 492 29.88 -16.46 -1.64
C ILE A 492 29.64 -16.69 -3.13
N TYR A 493 28.51 -16.24 -3.63
CA TYR A 493 28.22 -16.37 -5.06
C TYR A 493 29.17 -15.55 -5.93
N ARG A 494 29.62 -14.39 -5.48
CA ARG A 494 30.64 -13.59 -6.16
C ARG A 494 31.94 -14.34 -6.30
N LYS A 495 32.39 -15.08 -5.28
CA LYS A 495 33.59 -15.91 -5.33
C LYS A 495 33.47 -17.06 -6.34
N LYS A 496 32.34 -17.79 -6.38
CA LYS A 496 32.12 -18.90 -7.32
C LYS A 496 32.14 -18.48 -8.79
N VAL A 497 31.67 -17.28 -9.12
CA VAL A 497 31.67 -16.77 -10.50
C VAL A 497 33.05 -16.30 -10.97
N VAL A 498 33.92 -15.92 -10.02
CA VAL A 498 35.31 -15.50 -10.33
C VAL A 498 36.22 -16.70 -10.55
N THR A 499 35.88 -17.87 -9.99
CA THR A 499 36.70 -19.10 -10.06
C THR A 499 36.37 -20.04 -11.25
N LEU A 500 35.39 -19.70 -12.08
CA LEU A 500 35.19 -20.41 -13.34
C LEU A 500 36.31 -20.00 -14.33
N PRO A 501 37.09 -20.94 -14.86
CA PRO A 501 38.20 -20.63 -15.74
C PRO A 501 37.68 -19.92 -17.00
N LYS A 502 38.49 -18.93 -17.46
CA LYS A 502 38.33 -18.27 -18.76
C LYS A 502 38.69 -19.25 -19.90
N TYR A 503 37.96 -20.34 -20.02
CA TYR A 503 38.00 -21.15 -21.22
C TYR A 503 36.76 -20.90 -22.03
N VAL A 504 36.96 -20.38 -23.15
CA VAL A 504 36.26 -20.28 -24.44
C VAL A 504 36.32 -18.84 -24.96
N ASN A 505 37.47 -18.50 -25.49
CA ASN A 505 37.63 -17.62 -26.63
C ASN A 505 38.89 -18.08 -27.37
N GLN A 506 38.75 -19.18 -28.11
CA GLN A 506 39.56 -19.57 -29.25
C GLN A 506 38.71 -20.54 -30.06
N GLU A 507 38.03 -20.02 -31.02
CA GLU A 507 37.80 -20.48 -32.37
C GLU A 507 36.71 -19.64 -33.02
#